data_b12a640e08287ea1d1170d93c865406b
#
_entry.id   b12a640e08287ea1d1170d93c865406b
#
_cell.length_a   1.000
_cell.length_b   1.000
_cell.length_c   1.000
_cell.angle_alpha   90.00
_cell.angle_beta   90.00
_cell.angle_gamma   90.00
#
_symmetry.space_group_name_H-M   'P 1'
#
loop_
_entity.id
_entity.type
_entity.pdbx_description
1 polymer ?
#
loop_
_entity_poly.entity_id
_entity_poly.type
_entity_poly.pdbx_seq_one_letter_code
_entity_poly.pdbx_strand_id
1 'polypeptide(L)'
;NPLWPSISAAALYHNLQENILNPERICQGHYTNFCAYAALTVLLARENPEAYARSMVDLYSTGETRIQGKQIRPAASIRKMAGTMQGKGLLNLNPADQLWFLSISDVYKGYLNIDRNFHPGDENKSWAICNIGKFNRMASELGGFTITSYGTDLFRPSGKNNAAFIREQVNKGTVVLYVNSRYLQPQKSPLFMLRAPTHYIILHDIREKDGIVELTYWDYGFKTIQQITPKQLREMTFGIILLNAP
;
A
#
# COMPACT_ATOMS: atom_id res chain seq x y z
N ASN A 1 19.54 5.80 17.92
CA ASN A 1 18.78 4.75 18.59
C ASN A 1 19.42 3.39 18.27
N PRO A 2 19.87 2.59 19.28
CA PRO A 2 20.53 1.31 19.01
C PRO A 2 19.60 0.26 18.35
N LEU A 3 18.29 0.39 18.50
CA LEU A 3 17.31 -0.50 17.87
C LEU A 3 17.16 -0.20 16.36
N TRP A 4 17.33 1.06 15.97
CA TRP A 4 17.17 1.55 14.60
C TRP A 4 18.37 2.43 14.22
N PRO A 5 19.55 1.85 14.01
CA PRO A 5 20.81 2.59 13.93
C PRO A 5 20.88 3.62 12.80
N SER A 6 20.11 3.39 11.73
CA SER A 6 20.09 4.26 10.54
C SER A 6 18.92 5.27 10.53
N ILE A 7 18.13 5.35 11.61
CA ILE A 7 17.00 6.28 11.71
C ILE A 7 17.25 7.23 12.90
N SER A 8 17.41 8.52 12.63
CA SER A 8 17.46 9.53 13.67
C SER A 8 16.04 9.85 14.20
N ALA A 9 15.94 10.19 15.50
CA ALA A 9 14.67 10.59 16.10
C ALA A 9 14.07 11.81 15.37
N ALA A 10 14.89 12.79 15.04
CA ALA A 10 14.44 14.00 14.35
C ALA A 10 13.80 13.67 13.00
N ALA A 11 14.44 12.81 12.18
CA ALA A 11 13.89 12.41 10.89
C ALA A 11 12.60 11.60 11.06
N LEU A 12 12.54 10.67 12.02
CA LEU A 12 11.33 9.90 12.30
C LEU A 12 10.16 10.80 12.66
N TYR A 13 10.32 11.67 13.66
CA TYR A 13 9.23 12.53 14.14
C TYR A 13 8.78 13.54 13.10
N HIS A 14 9.71 14.10 12.32
CA HIS A 14 9.37 14.99 11.21
C HIS A 14 8.52 14.26 10.16
N ASN A 15 8.96 13.07 9.70
CA ASN A 15 8.20 12.30 8.70
C ASN A 15 6.86 11.80 9.26
N LEU A 16 6.82 11.40 10.53
CA LEU A 16 5.57 10.98 11.16
C LEU A 16 4.56 12.13 11.22
N GLN A 17 5.00 13.32 11.57
CA GLN A 17 4.17 14.53 11.55
C GLN A 17 3.64 14.82 10.14
N GLU A 18 4.49 14.77 9.12
CA GLU A 18 4.07 14.94 7.73
C GLU A 18 3.05 13.89 7.30
N ASN A 19 3.25 12.63 7.65
CA ASN A 19 2.33 11.55 7.33
C ASN A 19 0.95 11.72 7.98
N ILE A 20 0.89 12.29 9.20
CA ILE A 20 -0.37 12.55 9.90
C ILE A 20 -1.09 13.77 9.31
N LEU A 21 -0.35 14.84 9.04
CA LEU A 21 -0.92 16.08 8.50
C LEU A 21 -1.33 15.94 7.03
N ASN A 22 -0.60 15.14 6.27
CA ASN A 22 -0.76 14.97 4.82
C ASN A 22 -0.67 13.50 4.42
N PRO A 23 -1.62 12.62 4.83
CA PRO A 23 -1.53 11.16 4.57
C PRO A 23 -1.35 10.83 3.09
N GLU A 24 -1.94 11.61 2.21
CA GLU A 24 -1.86 11.39 0.75
C GLU A 24 -0.46 11.66 0.17
N ARG A 25 0.48 12.22 0.95
CA ARG A 25 1.90 12.37 0.56
C ARG A 25 2.76 11.16 0.89
N ILE A 26 2.24 10.18 1.61
CA ILE A 26 2.94 8.92 1.87
C ILE A 26 3.25 8.25 0.54
N CYS A 27 4.54 7.95 0.31
CA CYS A 27 5.02 7.39 -0.94
C CYS A 27 5.58 5.98 -0.72
N GLN A 28 5.26 5.08 -1.63
CA GLN A 28 5.78 3.70 -1.60
C GLN A 28 7.26 3.58 -2.01
N GLY A 29 7.83 4.65 -2.54
CA GLY A 29 9.16 4.62 -3.13
C GLY A 29 9.15 4.14 -4.59
N HIS A 30 10.03 4.73 -5.40
CA HIS A 30 10.17 4.34 -6.80
C HIS A 30 10.93 2.99 -6.89
N TYR A 31 10.46 2.09 -7.74
CA TYR A 31 11.01 0.73 -7.89
C TYR A 31 10.91 -0.15 -6.64
N THR A 32 9.88 0.01 -5.82
CA THR A 32 9.58 -0.90 -4.73
C THR A 32 8.25 -1.63 -4.93
N ASN A 33 8.05 -2.73 -4.19
CA ASN A 33 6.78 -3.45 -4.12
C ASN A 33 5.97 -3.07 -2.86
N PHE A 34 6.21 -1.87 -2.31
CA PHE A 34 5.53 -1.41 -1.10
C PHE A 34 4.17 -0.72 -1.34
N CYS A 35 3.61 -0.79 -2.53
CA CYS A 35 2.34 -0.12 -2.85
C CYS A 35 1.18 -0.48 -1.89
N ALA A 36 1.04 -1.75 -1.54
CA ALA A 36 0.02 -2.20 -0.59
C ALA A 36 0.22 -1.64 0.82
N TYR A 37 1.47 -1.59 1.27
CA TYR A 37 1.82 -1.09 2.60
C TYR A 37 1.65 0.42 2.67
N ALA A 38 2.02 1.14 1.61
CA ALA A 38 1.79 2.58 1.52
C ALA A 38 0.29 2.91 1.47
N ALA A 39 -0.49 2.23 0.64
CA ALA A 39 -1.94 2.40 0.59
C ALA A 39 -2.59 2.15 1.97
N LEU A 40 -2.20 1.06 2.65
CA LEU A 40 -2.68 0.79 4.00
C LEU A 40 -2.28 1.90 4.99
N THR A 41 -1.06 2.41 4.89
CA THR A 41 -0.56 3.46 5.79
C THR A 41 -1.30 4.78 5.58
N VAL A 42 -1.61 5.15 4.34
CA VAL A 42 -2.50 6.29 4.03
C VAL A 42 -3.84 6.13 4.73
N LEU A 43 -4.44 4.94 4.66
CA LEU A 43 -5.72 4.66 5.30
C LEU A 43 -5.62 4.73 6.82
N LEU A 44 -4.59 4.14 7.43
CA LEU A 44 -4.37 4.19 8.89
C LEU A 44 -4.14 5.62 9.38
N ALA A 45 -3.28 6.38 8.71
CA ALA A 45 -2.99 7.77 9.08
C ALA A 45 -4.20 8.70 8.91
N ARG A 46 -5.11 8.39 7.98
CA ARG A 46 -6.34 9.14 7.75
C ARG A 46 -7.44 8.79 8.75
N GLU A 47 -7.69 7.49 8.95
CA GLU A 47 -8.84 7.01 9.73
C GLU A 47 -8.53 6.89 11.24
N ASN A 48 -7.28 6.60 11.60
CA ASN A 48 -6.84 6.48 13.00
C ASN A 48 -5.41 7.00 13.20
N PRO A 49 -5.19 8.33 13.03
CA PRO A 49 -3.85 8.94 13.12
C PRO A 49 -3.19 8.73 14.48
N GLU A 50 -3.97 8.68 15.57
CA GLU A 50 -3.43 8.48 16.91
C GLU A 50 -2.85 7.07 17.07
N ALA A 51 -3.58 6.03 16.67
CA ALA A 51 -3.10 4.66 16.75
C ALA A 51 -1.88 4.44 15.84
N TYR A 52 -1.88 5.03 14.64
CA TYR A 52 -0.72 5.02 13.75
C TYR A 52 0.50 5.68 14.40
N ALA A 53 0.33 6.90 14.92
CA ALA A 53 1.41 7.65 15.58
C ALA A 53 1.99 6.89 16.78
N ARG A 54 1.13 6.39 17.66
CA ARG A 54 1.52 5.60 18.82
C ARG A 54 2.32 4.37 18.40
N SER A 55 1.83 3.65 17.39
CA SER A 55 2.51 2.45 16.89
C SER A 55 3.91 2.75 16.37
N MET A 56 4.08 3.89 15.68
CA MET A 56 5.38 4.33 15.16
C MET A 56 6.35 4.68 16.29
N VAL A 57 5.88 5.41 17.31
CA VAL A 57 6.68 5.79 18.48
C VAL A 57 7.09 4.56 19.28
N ASP A 58 6.16 3.63 19.52
CA ASP A 58 6.44 2.38 20.24
C ASP A 58 7.48 1.54 19.47
N LEU A 59 7.27 1.30 18.17
CA LEU A 59 8.24 0.58 17.32
C LEU A 59 9.64 1.20 17.40
N TYR A 60 9.72 2.51 17.31
CA TYR A 60 11.00 3.20 17.35
C TYR A 60 11.67 3.09 18.73
N SER A 61 10.88 3.22 19.80
CA SER A 61 11.38 3.28 21.18
C SER A 61 11.72 1.90 21.77
N THR A 62 10.89 0.90 21.47
CA THR A 62 10.98 -0.44 22.08
C THR A 62 11.31 -1.57 21.10
N GLY A 63 11.22 -1.31 19.79
CA GLY A 63 11.40 -2.32 18.74
C GLY A 63 10.16 -3.16 18.48
N GLU A 64 9.05 -2.89 19.14
CA GLU A 64 7.77 -3.56 18.93
C GLU A 64 6.60 -2.63 19.25
N THR A 65 5.42 -2.96 18.73
CA THR A 65 4.16 -2.27 19.05
C THR A 65 2.99 -3.22 18.98
N ARG A 66 1.83 -2.77 19.46
CA ARG A 66 0.55 -3.48 19.32
C ARG A 66 -0.51 -2.53 18.79
N ILE A 67 -1.10 -2.87 17.63
CA ILE A 67 -2.21 -2.12 17.03
C ILE A 67 -3.39 -3.07 16.82
N GLN A 68 -4.60 -2.67 17.23
CA GLN A 68 -5.82 -3.49 17.18
C GLN A 68 -5.61 -4.92 17.74
N GLY A 69 -4.80 -5.06 18.79
CA GLY A 69 -4.45 -6.35 19.37
C GLY A 69 -3.36 -7.13 18.63
N LYS A 70 -3.00 -6.75 17.42
CA LYS A 70 -1.95 -7.37 16.62
C LYS A 70 -0.58 -6.89 17.05
N GLN A 71 0.30 -7.81 17.44
CA GLN A 71 1.70 -7.49 17.73
C GLN A 71 2.52 -7.35 16.44
N ILE A 72 3.27 -6.26 16.37
CA ILE A 72 4.26 -5.97 15.32
C ILE A 72 5.64 -5.96 15.99
N ARG A 73 6.43 -6.98 15.71
CA ARG A 73 7.79 -7.13 16.23
C ARG A 73 8.70 -7.60 15.10
N PRO A 74 9.31 -6.67 14.36
CA PRO A 74 10.17 -7.01 13.25
C PRO A 74 11.49 -7.66 13.73
N ALA A 75 12.05 -8.51 12.89
CA ALA A 75 13.33 -9.14 13.13
C ALA A 75 14.46 -8.11 13.27
N ALA A 76 15.53 -8.47 13.98
CA ALA A 76 16.68 -7.58 14.19
C ALA A 76 17.36 -7.16 12.85
N SER A 77 17.36 -8.03 11.84
CA SER A 77 17.85 -7.73 10.49
C SER A 77 17.06 -6.59 9.85
N ILE A 78 15.71 -6.60 9.97
CA ILE A 78 14.83 -5.54 9.49
C ILE A 78 15.17 -4.20 10.15
N ARG A 79 15.32 -4.22 11.46
CA ARG A 79 15.65 -2.99 12.22
C ARG A 79 17.00 -2.38 11.81
N LYS A 80 17.97 -3.21 11.46
CA LYS A 80 19.27 -2.73 10.94
C LYS A 80 19.15 -2.14 9.52
N MET A 81 18.23 -2.66 8.72
CA MET A 81 18.07 -2.25 7.31
C MET A 81 17.18 -1.01 7.14
N ALA A 82 16.21 -0.79 8.04
CA ALA A 82 15.36 0.39 7.96
C ALA A 82 16.19 1.68 8.10
N GLY A 83 15.96 2.62 7.20
CA GLY A 83 16.73 3.86 7.09
C GLY A 83 17.95 3.78 6.18
N THR A 84 18.33 2.58 5.69
CA THR A 84 19.44 2.42 4.75
C THR A 84 19.01 2.38 3.29
N MET A 85 17.72 2.19 3.02
CA MET A 85 17.22 2.17 1.66
C MET A 85 17.27 3.57 1.07
N GLN A 86 18.15 3.74 0.09
CA GLN A 86 18.22 4.99 -0.68
C GLN A 86 17.32 4.87 -1.89
N GLY A 87 16.50 5.88 -2.12
CA GLY A 87 15.63 5.93 -3.28
C GLY A 87 16.45 5.93 -4.57
N LYS A 88 16.00 5.10 -5.50
CA LYS A 88 16.48 5.18 -6.88
C LYS A 88 15.52 6.07 -7.65
N GLY A 89 15.88 7.35 -7.83
CA GLY A 89 15.05 8.33 -8.53
C GLY A 89 14.51 9.44 -7.64
N LEU A 90 13.46 10.12 -8.12
CA LEU A 90 12.91 11.32 -7.48
C LEU A 90 12.05 11.05 -6.23
N LEU A 91 11.61 9.81 -6.03
CA LEU A 91 10.72 9.43 -4.93
C LEU A 91 11.48 8.53 -3.93
N ASN A 92 11.90 9.12 -2.85
CA ASN A 92 12.56 8.43 -1.75
C ASN A 92 11.54 7.93 -0.72
N LEU A 93 11.82 6.77 -0.13
CA LEU A 93 11.15 6.33 1.08
C LEU A 93 11.69 7.09 2.27
N ASN A 94 10.82 7.79 2.99
CA ASN A 94 11.18 8.46 4.22
C ASN A 94 11.57 7.44 5.32
N PRO A 95 12.43 7.80 6.27
CA PRO A 95 12.82 6.90 7.36
C PRO A 95 11.65 6.31 8.14
N ALA A 96 10.59 7.08 8.40
CA ALA A 96 9.38 6.58 9.04
C ALA A 96 8.67 5.52 8.20
N ASP A 97 8.57 5.74 6.88
CA ASP A 97 7.94 4.79 5.97
C ASP A 97 8.76 3.50 5.85
N GLN A 98 10.09 3.59 5.82
CA GLN A 98 10.98 2.42 5.82
C GLN A 98 10.78 1.59 7.09
N LEU A 99 10.75 2.25 8.27
CA LEU A 99 10.52 1.57 9.54
C LEU A 99 9.20 0.82 9.51
N TRP A 100 8.13 1.48 9.09
CA TRP A 100 6.78 0.90 9.09
C TRP A 100 6.60 -0.18 8.04
N PHE A 101 6.91 0.11 6.76
CA PHE A 101 6.69 -0.85 5.67
C PHE A 101 7.49 -2.13 5.85
N LEU A 102 8.75 -2.04 6.26
CA LEU A 102 9.57 -3.21 6.55
C LEU A 102 9.03 -4.00 7.74
N SER A 103 8.59 -3.32 8.80
CA SER A 103 8.05 -3.99 9.99
C SER A 103 6.79 -4.78 9.70
N ILE A 104 5.83 -4.18 9.00
CA ILE A 104 4.60 -4.89 8.63
C ILE A 104 4.85 -5.95 7.56
N SER A 105 5.75 -5.72 6.61
CA SER A 105 6.12 -6.75 5.63
C SER A 105 6.71 -7.99 6.29
N ASP A 106 7.57 -7.82 7.29
CA ASP A 106 8.20 -8.92 8.01
C ASP A 106 7.19 -9.73 8.83
N VAL A 107 6.27 -9.05 9.51
CA VAL A 107 5.22 -9.71 10.31
C VAL A 107 4.20 -10.45 9.44
N TYR A 108 3.87 -9.89 8.27
CA TYR A 108 2.92 -10.48 7.33
C TYR A 108 3.58 -11.24 6.18
N LYS A 109 4.84 -11.64 6.32
CA LYS A 109 5.50 -12.50 5.34
C LYS A 109 4.77 -13.85 5.22
N GLY A 110 4.84 -14.45 4.08
CA GLY A 110 4.08 -15.62 3.67
C GLY A 110 3.64 -15.46 2.23
N TYR A 111 2.94 -16.39 1.64
CA TYR A 111 2.52 -16.40 0.25
C TYR A 111 3.54 -15.71 -0.69
N LEU A 112 4.31 -16.48 -1.41
CA LEU A 112 5.43 -16.08 -2.29
C LEU A 112 6.72 -15.59 -1.58
N ASN A 113 6.70 -15.32 -0.29
CA ASN A 113 7.93 -15.02 0.46
C ASN A 113 8.61 -16.34 0.85
N ILE A 114 9.31 -16.94 -0.10
CA ILE A 114 10.04 -18.20 0.11
C ILE A 114 11.25 -17.92 1.00
N ASP A 115 11.96 -16.82 0.76
CA ASP A 115 13.01 -16.35 1.64
C ASP A 115 12.41 -15.54 2.80
N ARG A 116 12.87 -15.84 3.99
CA ARG A 116 12.34 -15.29 5.24
C ARG A 116 13.16 -14.16 5.80
N ASN A 117 14.35 -13.97 5.30
CA ASN A 117 15.24 -12.89 5.70
C ASN A 117 15.20 -11.79 4.63
N PHE A 118 15.16 -10.54 5.08
CA PHE A 118 15.28 -9.41 4.19
C PHE A 118 16.76 -9.15 3.88
N HIS A 119 17.05 -8.96 2.60
CA HIS A 119 18.34 -8.53 2.10
C HIS A 119 18.20 -7.23 1.29
N PRO A 120 19.25 -6.41 1.18
CA PRO A 120 19.24 -5.21 0.35
C PRO A 120 18.78 -5.51 -1.09
N GLY A 121 17.80 -4.80 -1.57
CA GLY A 121 17.17 -5.01 -2.89
C GLY A 121 15.93 -5.90 -2.88
N ASP A 122 15.53 -6.46 -1.74
CA ASP A 122 14.32 -7.28 -1.64
C ASP A 122 13.04 -6.43 -1.62
N GLU A 123 13.15 -5.13 -1.41
CA GLU A 123 12.05 -4.17 -1.50
C GLU A 123 11.39 -4.12 -2.89
N ASN A 124 12.08 -4.56 -3.93
CA ASN A 124 11.55 -4.67 -5.29
C ASN A 124 11.37 -6.11 -5.78
N LYS A 125 11.54 -7.10 -4.90
CA LYS A 125 11.38 -8.52 -5.19
C LYS A 125 10.13 -9.11 -4.52
N SER A 126 9.99 -10.42 -4.66
CA SER A 126 8.86 -11.19 -4.10
C SER A 126 8.67 -11.02 -2.59
N TRP A 127 9.75 -10.72 -1.84
CA TRP A 127 9.68 -10.49 -0.40
C TRP A 127 8.68 -9.38 -0.02
N ALA A 128 8.63 -8.29 -0.78
CA ALA A 128 7.72 -7.16 -0.55
C ALA A 128 6.36 -7.32 -1.23
N ILE A 129 6.14 -8.34 -2.06
CA ILE A 129 4.85 -8.50 -2.76
C ILE A 129 3.71 -8.73 -1.76
N CYS A 130 2.61 -8.07 -2.03
CA CYS A 130 1.36 -8.21 -1.30
C CYS A 130 0.25 -8.65 -2.24
N ASN A 131 -0.35 -9.81 -1.96
CA ASN A 131 -1.55 -10.28 -2.64
C ASN A 131 -2.82 -9.71 -1.98
N ILE A 132 -3.98 -9.88 -2.64
CA ILE A 132 -5.25 -9.33 -2.16
C ILE A 132 -5.64 -9.89 -0.78
N GLY A 133 -5.42 -11.18 -0.53
CA GLY A 133 -5.71 -11.81 0.77
C GLY A 133 -4.84 -11.26 1.91
N LYS A 134 -3.54 -11.02 1.63
CA LYS A 134 -2.61 -10.40 2.59
C LYS A 134 -3.01 -8.95 2.87
N PHE A 135 -3.35 -8.17 1.84
CA PHE A 135 -3.83 -6.80 2.01
C PHE A 135 -5.09 -6.75 2.89
N ASN A 136 -6.09 -7.57 2.58
CA ASN A 136 -7.34 -7.64 3.34
C ASN A 136 -7.08 -7.99 4.81
N ARG A 137 -6.21 -8.97 5.07
CA ARG A 137 -5.83 -9.35 6.44
C ARG A 137 -5.14 -8.21 7.18
N MET A 138 -4.19 -7.52 6.55
CA MET A 138 -3.51 -6.36 7.15
C MET A 138 -4.49 -5.21 7.44
N ALA A 139 -5.37 -4.89 6.51
CA ALA A 139 -6.36 -3.83 6.68
C ALA A 139 -7.34 -4.14 7.81
N SER A 140 -7.78 -5.40 7.94
CA SER A 140 -8.63 -5.83 9.06
C SER A 140 -7.88 -5.84 10.40
N GLU A 141 -6.70 -6.48 10.45
CA GLU A 141 -5.97 -6.69 11.72
C GLU A 141 -5.28 -5.42 12.24
N LEU A 142 -4.85 -4.50 11.37
CA LEU A 142 -4.16 -3.27 11.77
C LEU A 142 -5.08 -2.05 11.79
N GLY A 143 -6.03 -1.99 10.86
CA GLY A 143 -6.94 -0.85 10.72
C GLY A 143 -8.31 -1.05 11.36
N GLY A 144 -8.67 -2.28 11.72
CA GLY A 144 -10.00 -2.60 12.20
C GLY A 144 -11.09 -2.50 11.13
N PHE A 145 -10.71 -2.38 9.85
CA PHE A 145 -11.67 -2.22 8.77
C PHE A 145 -12.54 -3.45 8.56
N THR A 146 -13.82 -3.23 8.36
CA THR A 146 -14.71 -4.23 7.78
C THR A 146 -14.53 -4.26 6.28
N ILE A 147 -14.24 -5.45 5.72
CA ILE A 147 -13.81 -5.58 4.33
C ILE A 147 -14.81 -6.39 3.51
N THR A 148 -15.17 -5.85 2.35
CA THR A 148 -15.81 -6.59 1.27
C THR A 148 -14.92 -6.55 0.03
N SER A 149 -14.52 -7.72 -0.47
CA SER A 149 -13.54 -7.82 -1.55
C SER A 149 -14.08 -8.65 -2.71
N TYR A 150 -13.83 -8.19 -3.94
CA TYR A 150 -14.21 -8.85 -5.18
C TYR A 150 -12.98 -9.05 -6.06
N GLY A 151 -12.85 -10.23 -6.67
CA GLY A 151 -11.71 -10.62 -7.49
C GLY A 151 -10.62 -11.34 -6.70
N THR A 152 -9.53 -11.68 -7.37
CA THR A 152 -8.38 -12.41 -6.82
C THR A 152 -7.09 -11.97 -7.50
N ASP A 153 -5.96 -12.55 -7.08
CA ASP A 153 -4.66 -12.34 -7.74
C ASP A 153 -4.60 -12.88 -9.18
N LEU A 154 -5.50 -13.80 -9.52
CA LEU A 154 -5.50 -14.47 -10.82
C LEU A 154 -6.74 -14.13 -11.67
N PHE A 155 -7.88 -13.90 -11.03
CA PHE A 155 -9.16 -13.74 -11.71
C PHE A 155 -9.77 -12.37 -11.42
N ARG A 156 -10.12 -11.67 -12.49
CA ARG A 156 -10.84 -10.39 -12.40
C ARG A 156 -12.26 -10.61 -11.87
N PRO A 157 -12.84 -9.64 -11.16
CA PRO A 157 -14.21 -9.72 -10.67
C PRO A 157 -15.20 -9.66 -11.85
N SER A 158 -15.72 -10.82 -12.26
CA SER A 158 -16.64 -10.92 -13.40
C SER A 158 -17.89 -10.07 -13.18
N GLY A 159 -18.25 -9.24 -14.18
CA GLY A 159 -19.43 -8.37 -14.16
C GLY A 159 -19.36 -7.19 -13.19
N LYS A 160 -18.36 -7.13 -12.30
CA LYS A 160 -18.22 -6.10 -11.28
C LYS A 160 -17.11 -5.07 -11.56
N ASN A 161 -16.21 -5.35 -12.48
CA ASN A 161 -15.11 -4.48 -12.86
C ASN A 161 -15.53 -3.44 -13.93
N ASN A 162 -16.63 -2.76 -13.70
CA ASN A 162 -17.14 -1.67 -14.52
C ASN A 162 -17.35 -0.41 -13.68
N ALA A 163 -17.40 0.74 -14.34
CA ALA A 163 -17.46 2.03 -13.66
C ALA A 163 -18.69 2.19 -12.76
N ALA A 164 -19.84 1.70 -13.18
CA ALA A 164 -21.10 1.82 -12.41
C ALA A 164 -21.00 1.05 -11.08
N PHE A 165 -20.57 -0.22 -11.12
CA PHE A 165 -20.40 -1.00 -9.91
C PHE A 165 -19.34 -0.41 -8.97
N ILE A 166 -18.18 -0.03 -9.51
CA ILE A 166 -17.09 0.55 -8.69
C ILE A 166 -17.55 1.86 -8.06
N ARG A 167 -18.27 2.71 -8.81
CA ARG A 167 -18.83 3.96 -8.28
C ARG A 167 -19.83 3.71 -7.14
N GLU A 168 -20.64 2.67 -7.28
CA GLU A 168 -21.55 2.26 -6.20
C GLU A 168 -20.77 1.90 -4.92
N GLN A 169 -19.62 1.24 -5.05
CA GLN A 169 -18.77 0.93 -3.89
C GLN A 169 -18.14 2.19 -3.29
N VAL A 170 -17.65 3.12 -4.12
CA VAL A 170 -17.09 4.41 -3.66
C VAL A 170 -18.09 5.20 -2.83
N ASN A 171 -19.37 5.14 -3.17
CA ASN A 171 -20.44 5.79 -2.40
C ASN A 171 -20.73 5.11 -1.05
N LYS A 172 -20.24 3.88 -0.82
CA LYS A 172 -20.46 3.11 0.42
C LYS A 172 -19.29 3.19 1.39
N GLY A 173 -18.10 3.53 0.92
CA GLY A 173 -16.91 3.59 1.74
C GLY A 173 -15.63 3.80 0.94
N THR A 174 -14.49 3.59 1.57
CA THR A 174 -13.21 3.71 0.89
C THR A 174 -12.96 2.51 -0.01
N VAL A 175 -12.61 2.75 -1.26
CA VAL A 175 -12.31 1.71 -2.24
C VAL A 175 -10.83 1.70 -2.57
N VAL A 176 -10.22 0.52 -2.43
CA VAL A 176 -8.88 0.24 -2.94
C VAL A 176 -9.01 -0.67 -4.15
N LEU A 177 -8.37 -0.31 -5.25
CA LEU A 177 -8.29 -1.17 -6.43
C LEU A 177 -6.94 -1.87 -6.49
N TYR A 178 -6.97 -3.17 -6.74
CA TYR A 178 -5.79 -3.98 -7.05
C TYR A 178 -5.72 -4.16 -8.56
N VAL A 179 -4.73 -3.54 -9.18
CA VAL A 179 -4.71 -3.32 -10.63
C VAL A 179 -3.42 -3.79 -11.29
N ASN A 180 -3.50 -4.01 -12.59
CA ASN A 180 -2.31 -4.12 -13.43
C ASN A 180 -1.83 -2.71 -13.80
N SER A 181 -0.70 -2.30 -13.24
CA SER A 181 -0.14 -0.94 -13.37
C SER A 181 0.23 -0.53 -14.79
N ARG A 182 0.36 -1.46 -15.74
CA ARG A 182 0.67 -1.13 -17.14
C ARG A 182 -0.39 -0.23 -17.80
N TYR A 183 -1.64 -0.31 -17.32
CA TYR A 183 -2.72 0.53 -17.82
C TYR A 183 -2.69 1.94 -17.23
N LEU A 184 -2.02 2.11 -16.10
CA LEU A 184 -1.79 3.40 -15.45
C LEU A 184 -0.49 4.05 -15.92
N GLN A 185 0.54 3.25 -16.21
CA GLN A 185 1.87 3.70 -16.60
C GLN A 185 2.41 2.86 -17.76
N PRO A 186 1.95 3.08 -19.01
CA PRO A 186 2.22 2.18 -20.15
C PRO A 186 3.71 1.95 -20.47
N GLN A 187 4.58 2.88 -20.11
CA GLN A 187 6.00 2.86 -20.49
C GLN A 187 6.91 2.00 -19.60
N LYS A 188 6.40 1.37 -18.52
CA LYS A 188 7.25 0.78 -17.48
C LYS A 188 7.15 -0.74 -17.29
N SER A 189 6.38 -1.46 -18.10
CA SER A 189 6.14 -2.90 -17.85
C SER A 189 6.85 -3.82 -18.83
N PRO A 190 7.64 -4.81 -18.36
CA PRO A 190 8.14 -5.90 -19.21
C PRO A 190 7.00 -6.74 -19.80
N LEU A 191 7.22 -7.25 -21.00
CA LEU A 191 6.21 -7.95 -21.80
C LEU A 191 5.51 -9.14 -21.10
N PHE A 192 6.18 -9.87 -20.21
CA PHE A 192 5.62 -11.05 -19.58
C PHE A 192 4.75 -10.76 -18.33
N MET A 193 4.83 -9.56 -17.75
CA MET A 193 3.93 -9.12 -16.66
C MET A 193 2.53 -8.71 -17.14
N LEU A 194 2.19 -9.02 -18.37
CA LEU A 194 1.04 -8.50 -19.09
C LEU A 194 -0.34 -8.86 -18.52
N ARG A 195 -0.44 -9.81 -17.60
CA ARG A 195 -1.73 -10.35 -17.13
C ARG A 195 -1.90 -10.45 -15.61
N ALA A 196 -0.95 -9.98 -14.83
CA ALA A 196 -1.03 -10.05 -13.38
C ALA A 196 -1.30 -8.67 -12.76
N PRO A 197 -1.97 -8.60 -11.62
CA PRO A 197 -2.06 -7.37 -10.85
C PRO A 197 -0.71 -7.09 -10.20
N THR A 198 -0.33 -5.82 -10.16
CA THR A 198 1.00 -5.40 -9.68
C THR A 198 0.93 -4.21 -8.73
N HIS A 199 -0.26 -3.60 -8.56
CA HIS A 199 -0.34 -2.31 -7.90
C HIS A 199 -1.64 -2.08 -7.15
N TYR A 200 -1.56 -1.34 -6.04
CA TYR A 200 -2.70 -0.89 -5.25
C TYR A 200 -2.84 0.62 -5.36
N ILE A 201 -4.07 1.08 -5.62
CA ILE A 201 -4.44 2.50 -5.65
C ILE A 201 -5.66 2.72 -4.77
N ILE A 202 -5.74 3.88 -4.10
CA ILE A 202 -6.93 4.28 -3.35
C ILE A 202 -7.78 5.15 -4.26
N LEU A 203 -8.98 4.70 -4.56
CA LEU A 203 -9.89 5.39 -5.46
C LEU A 203 -10.66 6.48 -4.72
N HIS A 204 -10.61 7.71 -5.23
CA HIS A 204 -11.37 8.85 -4.70
C HIS A 204 -12.68 9.06 -5.46
N ASP A 205 -12.65 8.92 -6.80
CA ASP A 205 -13.83 9.07 -7.65
C ASP A 205 -13.65 8.27 -8.94
N ILE A 206 -14.78 7.89 -9.53
CA ILE A 206 -14.86 7.28 -10.85
C ILE A 206 -16.10 7.78 -11.59
N ARG A 207 -15.91 8.22 -12.83
CA ARG A 207 -17.00 8.70 -13.69
C ARG A 207 -16.86 8.10 -15.07
N GLU A 208 -18.00 7.75 -15.66
CA GLU A 208 -18.04 7.32 -17.06
C GLU A 208 -18.93 8.29 -17.84
N LYS A 209 -18.38 8.85 -18.90
CA LYS A 209 -19.08 9.75 -19.83
C LYS A 209 -18.55 9.56 -21.24
N ASP A 210 -19.43 9.48 -22.23
CA ASP A 210 -19.10 9.40 -23.65
C ASP A 210 -18.09 8.26 -24.00
N GLY A 211 -18.22 7.12 -23.29
CA GLY A 211 -17.32 5.95 -23.50
C GLY A 211 -15.92 6.12 -22.92
N ILE A 212 -15.70 7.14 -22.10
CA ILE A 212 -14.46 7.38 -21.37
C ILE A 212 -14.73 7.23 -19.87
N VAL A 213 -13.83 6.52 -19.17
CA VAL A 213 -13.84 6.42 -17.71
C VAL A 213 -12.73 7.31 -17.16
N GLU A 214 -13.10 8.27 -16.33
CA GLU A 214 -12.18 9.11 -15.58
C GLU A 214 -12.06 8.55 -14.15
N LEU A 215 -10.81 8.30 -13.75
CA LEU A 215 -10.44 7.85 -12.41
C LEU A 215 -9.73 8.99 -11.71
N THR A 216 -10.13 9.27 -10.47
CA THR A 216 -9.37 10.11 -9.54
C THR A 216 -8.92 9.21 -8.40
N TYR A 217 -7.60 9.08 -8.19
CA TYR A 217 -7.05 8.13 -7.22
C TYR A 217 -5.74 8.62 -6.60
N TRP A 218 -5.40 8.08 -5.44
CA TRP A 218 -4.09 8.21 -4.83
C TRP A 218 -3.14 7.17 -5.41
N ASP A 219 -1.94 7.63 -5.78
CA ASP A 219 -0.83 6.81 -6.21
C ASP A 219 0.51 7.53 -5.98
N TYR A 220 1.53 6.83 -5.47
CA TYR A 220 2.90 7.35 -5.24
C TYR A 220 2.97 8.66 -4.43
N GLY A 221 2.05 8.91 -3.52
CA GLY A 221 2.01 10.13 -2.73
C GLY A 221 1.35 11.32 -3.45
N PHE A 222 0.61 11.06 -4.52
CA PHE A 222 -0.08 12.08 -5.30
C PHE A 222 -1.52 11.69 -5.60
N LYS A 223 -2.36 12.72 -5.74
CA LYS A 223 -3.67 12.59 -6.36
C LYS A 223 -3.51 12.62 -7.88
N THR A 224 -3.91 11.57 -8.52
CA THR A 224 -3.80 11.37 -9.97
C THR A 224 -5.19 11.35 -10.61
N ILE A 225 -5.32 11.99 -11.76
CA ILE A 225 -6.52 11.91 -12.62
C ILE A 225 -6.10 11.24 -13.92
N GLN A 226 -6.84 10.21 -14.31
CA GLN A 226 -6.54 9.46 -15.53
C GLN A 226 -7.81 9.08 -16.28
N GLN A 227 -7.75 9.19 -17.60
CA GLN A 227 -8.81 8.77 -18.49
C GLN A 227 -8.43 7.47 -19.20
N ILE A 228 -9.33 6.50 -19.15
CA ILE A 228 -9.18 5.18 -19.75
C ILE A 228 -10.49 4.76 -20.44
N THR A 229 -10.44 3.76 -21.27
CA THR A 229 -11.65 3.16 -21.83
C THR A 229 -12.30 2.17 -20.83
N PRO A 230 -13.62 1.89 -20.93
CA PRO A 230 -14.27 0.85 -20.14
C PRO A 230 -13.62 -0.53 -20.30
N LYS A 231 -13.06 -0.82 -21.49
CA LYS A 231 -12.30 -2.05 -21.73
C LYS A 231 -11.01 -2.08 -20.90
N GLN A 232 -10.24 -0.99 -20.90
CA GLN A 232 -9.03 -0.89 -20.07
C GLN A 232 -9.33 -1.01 -18.57
N LEU A 233 -10.40 -0.38 -18.09
CA LEU A 233 -10.84 -0.56 -16.71
C LEU A 233 -11.09 -2.03 -16.37
N ARG A 234 -11.83 -2.76 -17.22
CA ARG A 234 -12.08 -4.19 -17.01
C ARG A 234 -10.81 -5.03 -17.04
N GLU A 235 -9.89 -4.68 -17.95
CA GLU A 235 -8.64 -5.43 -18.11
C GLU A 235 -7.63 -5.16 -17.00
N MET A 236 -7.60 -3.95 -16.45
CA MET A 236 -6.67 -3.61 -15.39
C MET A 236 -7.11 -4.06 -14.01
N THR A 237 -8.43 -4.12 -13.72
CA THR A 237 -8.94 -4.33 -12.36
C THR A 237 -9.02 -5.82 -12.02
N PHE A 238 -8.19 -6.24 -11.08
CA PHE A 238 -8.15 -7.60 -10.52
C PHE A 238 -8.83 -7.70 -9.17
N GLY A 239 -8.77 -6.64 -8.36
CA GLY A 239 -9.44 -6.58 -7.08
C GLY A 239 -10.16 -5.25 -6.86
N ILE A 240 -11.33 -5.33 -6.26
CA ILE A 240 -12.10 -4.18 -5.75
C ILE A 240 -12.31 -4.45 -4.27
N ILE A 241 -11.73 -3.62 -3.42
CA ILE A 241 -11.71 -3.80 -1.97
C ILE A 241 -12.43 -2.60 -1.36
N LEU A 242 -13.62 -2.84 -0.83
CA LEU A 242 -14.38 -1.87 -0.06
C LEU A 242 -13.99 -1.99 1.41
N LEU A 243 -13.58 -0.88 2.00
CA LEU A 243 -13.21 -0.77 3.40
C LEU A 243 -14.18 0.20 4.09
N ASN A 244 -14.80 -0.27 5.15
CA ASN A 244 -15.59 0.55 6.05
C ASN A 244 -14.81 0.72 7.36
N ALA A 245 -14.70 1.95 7.83
CA ALA A 245 -14.06 2.26 9.12
C ALA A 245 -14.75 1.51 10.27
N PRO A 246 -14.03 1.19 11.33
CA PRO A 246 -14.58 0.52 12.51
C PRO A 246 -15.64 1.33 13.21
#